data_6f5d11e51358c96b28488100e1d8de31
#
_entry.id   6f5d11e51358c96b28488100e1d8de31
#
_cell.length_a   1.000
_cell.length_b   1.000
_cell.length_c   1.000
_cell.angle_alpha   90.00
_cell.angle_beta   90.00
_cell.angle_gamma   90.00
#
_symmetry.space_group_name_H-M   'P 1'
#
loop_
_entity.id
_entity.type
_entity.pdbx_description
1 polymer ?
#
loop_
_entity_poly.entity_id
_entity_poly.type
_entity_poly.pdbx_seq_one_letter_code
_entity_poly.pdbx_strand_id
1 'polypeptide(L)'
;MAERRPGEYSDGAASHDGGGLQVSDGGSESEAAKRAERLRLDTLREYRIMDTPAEPAFDRVTKMVAELYGVPIALVSLVDEDREWFKSSHGLDETETQRDLNFCHHVVAAGEPIVATDVMGDPRFQGNPPVIGDHPALFYAGVPLRAYNGAVLGALCLVGHEKRAPLTATELERLEDFGGIIMAEADLRRIGVERDDARRMLERALDFSGIATWQLHPQTGEMVWKGAVAELFGADYETALITADDLLARMPPEDRDRVTAALEESQGGGHPYSVEHRLQHPERGMRWIASRGDWDVWSNDARLTGISIDITEQKSRQENANLLMRELHHRMRNLFATVSAIISLTRHAAHGVDDYVERISSRLDALNRAQNVLLGANFMTGSMHALMREVEAAFPRIRWSGPDLLLPENALVAMALFFNELATNAAKHGALSGANGRVEVSWTQEAEGSDDRRFRLTWAESGGDSAVVAPERTSFGTLLMERSVKNNLGGTIERRWEPGGLVVDITLPARWREA
;
A
#
# COMPACT_ATOMS: atom_id res chain seq x y z
N MET A 1 43.71 -3.02 -8.27
CA MET A 1 44.77 -2.42 -7.43
C MET A 1 44.73 -3.10 -6.08
N ALA A 2 45.85 -3.74 -5.81
CA ALA A 2 46.43 -4.35 -4.60
C ALA A 2 45.67 -5.58 -4.07
N GLU A 3 46.00 -6.81 -4.40
CA GLU A 3 47.21 -7.62 -4.10
C GLU A 3 47.64 -7.57 -2.62
N ARG A 4 47.54 -8.73 -1.95
CA ARG A 4 48.65 -9.33 -1.20
C ARG A 4 48.44 -10.83 -0.98
N ARG A 5 49.53 -11.52 -1.26
CA ARG A 5 49.83 -12.96 -1.17
C ARG A 5 50.43 -13.34 0.20
N PRO A 6 50.82 -14.61 0.39
CA PRO A 6 50.73 -15.41 1.61
C PRO A 6 52.06 -15.63 2.33
N GLY A 7 52.08 -16.25 3.50
CA GLY A 7 53.27 -16.78 4.16
C GLY A 7 52.84 -17.95 5.05
N GLU A 8 53.21 -19.07 4.81
CA GLU A 8 54.39 -19.96 5.01
C GLU A 8 54.62 -20.39 6.47
N TYR A 9 54.55 -21.72 6.62
CA TYR A 9 55.30 -22.69 7.38
C TYR A 9 55.56 -22.59 8.89
N SER A 10 55.21 -23.66 9.61
CA SER A 10 56.22 -24.50 10.26
C SER A 10 55.67 -25.83 10.74
N ASP A 11 56.46 -26.89 10.48
CA ASP A 11 56.41 -28.26 10.87
C ASP A 11 56.39 -28.48 12.41
N GLY A 12 55.76 -29.57 12.82
CA GLY A 12 55.92 -30.14 14.15
C GLY A 12 55.33 -31.54 14.20
N ALA A 13 56.16 -32.53 13.91
CA ALA A 13 55.89 -33.95 14.04
C ALA A 13 55.90 -34.41 15.51
N ALA A 14 54.91 -35.21 15.92
CA ALA A 14 55.12 -36.33 16.86
C ALA A 14 53.89 -37.29 16.98
N SER A 15 54.07 -38.47 16.47
CA SER A 15 53.83 -39.84 16.95
C SER A 15 52.52 -40.23 17.65
N HIS A 16 51.88 -41.23 17.01
CA HIS A 16 51.21 -42.44 17.55
C HIS A 16 50.29 -42.35 18.77
N ASP A 17 48.98 -42.60 18.54
CA ASP A 17 48.38 -43.80 19.12
C ASP A 17 47.15 -44.24 18.30
N GLY A 18 47.03 -45.55 18.05
CA GLY A 18 45.99 -46.16 17.24
C GLY A 18 44.71 -46.37 18.09
N GLY A 19 43.66 -45.69 17.68
CA GLY A 19 42.28 -45.92 18.11
C GLY A 19 41.41 -45.97 16.85
N GLY A 20 41.11 -47.19 16.39
CA GLY A 20 40.17 -47.37 15.27
C GLY A 20 38.77 -46.86 15.63
N LEU A 21 38.42 -45.72 15.09
CA LEU A 21 37.04 -45.28 15.00
C LEU A 21 36.41 -46.03 13.82
N GLN A 22 35.66 -47.12 14.15
CA GLN A 22 34.63 -47.62 13.25
C GLN A 22 33.60 -46.49 13.07
N VAL A 23 33.72 -45.78 11.96
CA VAL A 23 32.65 -44.88 11.48
C VAL A 23 31.51 -45.80 11.06
N SER A 24 30.43 -45.78 11.82
CA SER A 24 29.19 -46.48 11.51
C SER A 24 28.56 -45.81 10.26
N ASP A 25 28.74 -46.44 9.11
CA ASP A 25 28.18 -46.02 7.80
C ASP A 25 26.62 -46.15 7.75
N GLY A 26 26.03 -46.78 8.75
CA GLY A 26 24.57 -47.03 8.82
C GLY A 26 23.70 -45.80 9.08
N GLY A 27 24.29 -44.68 9.53
CA GLY A 27 23.51 -43.43 9.79
C GLY A 27 23.27 -42.59 8.53
N SER A 28 24.22 -42.57 7.61
CA SER A 28 24.15 -41.75 6.39
C SER A 28 23.21 -42.36 5.34
N GLU A 29 23.18 -43.67 5.19
CA GLU A 29 22.26 -44.36 4.27
C GLU A 29 20.80 -44.24 4.74
N SER A 30 20.53 -44.31 6.04
CA SER A 30 19.19 -44.10 6.62
C SER A 30 18.67 -42.70 6.40
N GLU A 31 19.51 -41.67 6.52
CA GLU A 31 19.13 -40.26 6.28
C GLU A 31 18.91 -39.97 4.77
N ALA A 32 19.74 -40.56 3.90
CA ALA A 32 19.57 -40.44 2.46
C ALA A 32 18.26 -41.08 2.00
N ALA A 33 17.92 -42.27 2.50
CA ALA A 33 16.67 -42.96 2.21
C ALA A 33 15.44 -42.16 2.70
N LYS A 34 15.48 -41.61 3.89
CA LYS A 34 14.41 -40.73 4.41
C LYS A 34 14.24 -39.45 3.58
N ARG A 35 15.33 -38.88 3.10
CA ARG A 35 15.30 -37.72 2.24
C ARG A 35 14.70 -38.03 0.87
N ALA A 36 15.07 -39.17 0.28
CA ALA A 36 14.51 -39.63 -0.99
C ALA A 36 13.00 -39.90 -0.87
N GLU A 37 12.55 -40.55 0.23
CA GLU A 37 11.15 -40.81 0.46
C GLU A 37 10.36 -39.49 0.66
N ARG A 38 10.89 -38.52 1.40
CA ARG A 38 10.27 -37.18 1.49
C ARG A 38 10.10 -36.53 0.15
N LEU A 39 11.17 -36.50 -0.67
CA LEU A 39 11.11 -35.93 -2.01
C LEU A 39 10.04 -36.62 -2.87
N ARG A 40 9.97 -37.96 -2.80
CA ARG A 40 8.97 -38.75 -3.50
C ARG A 40 7.53 -38.37 -3.08
N LEU A 41 7.27 -38.30 -1.79
CA LEU A 41 5.95 -37.93 -1.25
C LEU A 41 5.60 -36.48 -1.58
N ASP A 42 6.52 -35.55 -1.48
CA ASP A 42 6.29 -34.15 -1.86
C ASP A 42 5.99 -34.06 -3.36
N THR A 43 6.72 -34.79 -4.21
CA THR A 43 6.43 -34.87 -5.65
C THR A 43 5.03 -35.47 -5.91
N LEU A 44 4.65 -36.54 -5.21
CA LEU A 44 3.30 -37.10 -5.34
C LEU A 44 2.19 -36.08 -4.99
N ARG A 45 2.41 -35.30 -3.94
CA ARG A 45 1.48 -34.22 -3.55
C ARG A 45 1.37 -33.11 -4.61
N GLU A 46 2.48 -32.78 -5.30
CA GLU A 46 2.47 -31.79 -6.40
C GLU A 46 1.57 -32.21 -7.55
N TYR A 47 1.46 -33.50 -7.84
CA TYR A 47 0.55 -34.01 -8.90
C TYR A 47 -0.93 -33.84 -8.54
N ARG A 48 -1.28 -33.65 -7.26
CA ARG A 48 -2.67 -33.48 -6.79
C ARG A 48 -3.63 -34.51 -7.41
N ILE A 49 -3.14 -35.73 -7.62
CA ILE A 49 -3.86 -36.81 -8.32
C ILE A 49 -4.52 -37.76 -7.35
N MET A 50 -4.02 -37.85 -6.10
CA MET A 50 -4.60 -38.67 -5.04
C MET A 50 -6.05 -38.25 -4.75
N ASP A 51 -6.90 -39.22 -4.45
CA ASP A 51 -8.32 -39.03 -4.08
C ASP A 51 -9.17 -38.27 -5.13
N THR A 52 -8.72 -38.27 -6.38
CA THR A 52 -9.47 -37.65 -7.47
C THR A 52 -10.41 -38.65 -8.15
N PRO A 53 -11.52 -38.19 -8.76
CA PRO A 53 -12.42 -39.06 -9.52
C PRO A 53 -11.70 -39.86 -10.61
N ALA A 54 -12.32 -40.95 -11.06
CA ALA A 54 -11.86 -41.72 -12.21
C ALA A 54 -11.78 -40.82 -13.44
N GLU A 55 -10.74 -41.00 -14.23
CA GLU A 55 -10.51 -40.23 -15.47
C GLU A 55 -10.34 -41.22 -16.65
N PRO A 56 -11.15 -41.06 -17.70
CA PRO A 56 -11.16 -42.00 -18.82
C PRO A 56 -9.82 -42.23 -19.52
N ALA A 57 -8.87 -41.27 -19.39
CA ALA A 57 -7.54 -41.41 -19.94
C ALA A 57 -6.76 -42.55 -19.29
N PHE A 58 -6.78 -42.61 -17.96
CA PHE A 58 -6.13 -43.67 -17.18
C PHE A 58 -6.86 -45.01 -17.34
N ASP A 59 -8.20 -45.01 -17.31
CA ASP A 59 -9.00 -46.23 -17.38
C ASP A 59 -8.88 -46.95 -18.75
N ARG A 60 -8.71 -46.17 -19.82
CA ARG A 60 -8.42 -46.75 -21.15
C ARG A 60 -7.08 -47.50 -21.17
N VAL A 61 -6.06 -46.94 -20.53
CA VAL A 61 -4.74 -47.56 -20.52
C VAL A 61 -4.76 -48.86 -19.70
N THR A 62 -5.34 -48.86 -18.48
CA THR A 62 -5.44 -50.07 -17.65
C THR A 62 -6.22 -51.16 -18.36
N LYS A 63 -7.33 -50.82 -19.00
CA LYS A 63 -8.11 -51.76 -19.80
C LYS A 63 -7.33 -52.35 -20.98
N MET A 64 -6.68 -51.48 -21.77
CA MET A 64 -5.86 -51.94 -22.92
C MET A 64 -4.72 -52.84 -22.49
N VAL A 65 -4.04 -52.50 -21.40
CA VAL A 65 -2.93 -53.28 -20.87
C VAL A 65 -3.43 -54.63 -20.35
N ALA A 66 -4.55 -54.71 -19.63
CA ALA A 66 -5.15 -55.96 -19.18
C ALA A 66 -5.51 -56.87 -20.37
N GLU A 67 -6.16 -56.34 -21.41
CA GLU A 67 -6.50 -57.07 -22.61
C GLU A 67 -5.25 -57.53 -23.38
N LEU A 68 -4.25 -56.65 -23.57
CA LEU A 68 -3.04 -56.96 -24.33
C LEU A 68 -2.21 -58.08 -23.69
N TYR A 69 -2.09 -58.06 -22.37
CA TYR A 69 -1.34 -59.09 -21.61
C TYR A 69 -2.19 -60.28 -21.20
N GLY A 70 -3.50 -60.26 -21.47
CA GLY A 70 -4.44 -61.31 -21.11
C GLY A 70 -4.43 -61.60 -19.62
N VAL A 71 -4.44 -60.59 -18.78
CA VAL A 71 -4.51 -60.68 -17.32
C VAL A 71 -5.87 -60.16 -16.83
N PRO A 72 -6.41 -60.71 -15.74
CA PRO A 72 -7.69 -60.25 -15.19
C PRO A 72 -7.60 -58.89 -14.53
N ILE A 73 -6.43 -58.50 -14.01
CA ILE A 73 -6.29 -57.23 -13.26
C ILE A 73 -5.12 -56.43 -13.81
N ALA A 74 -5.36 -55.13 -14.02
CA ALA A 74 -4.35 -54.12 -14.30
C ALA A 74 -4.63 -52.86 -13.48
N LEU A 75 -3.62 -52.26 -12.86
CA LEU A 75 -3.76 -51.16 -11.90
C LEU A 75 -2.76 -50.06 -12.21
N VAL A 76 -3.23 -48.82 -12.12
CA VAL A 76 -2.36 -47.65 -11.90
C VAL A 76 -2.39 -47.33 -10.41
N SER A 77 -1.35 -47.79 -9.70
CA SER A 77 -1.20 -47.64 -8.26
C SER A 77 -0.27 -46.49 -7.91
N LEU A 78 -0.66 -45.61 -7.02
CA LEU A 78 0.15 -44.53 -6.46
C LEU A 78 0.40 -44.82 -4.97
N VAL A 79 1.66 -44.74 -4.53
CA VAL A 79 2.08 -45.15 -3.18
C VAL A 79 2.25 -43.91 -2.31
N ASP A 80 1.35 -43.75 -1.33
CA ASP A 80 1.42 -42.69 -0.33
C ASP A 80 2.25 -43.13 0.89
N GLU A 81 2.18 -42.41 1.99
CA GLU A 81 2.93 -42.66 3.22
C GLU A 81 2.52 -44.01 3.88
N ASP A 82 1.21 -44.26 3.93
CA ASP A 82 0.61 -45.41 4.64
C ASP A 82 -0.30 -46.28 3.76
N ARG A 83 -0.63 -45.88 2.56
CA ARG A 83 -1.55 -46.54 1.62
C ARG A 83 -1.06 -46.56 0.20
N GLU A 84 -1.58 -47.49 -0.58
CA GLU A 84 -1.57 -47.46 -2.03
C GLU A 84 -2.97 -47.15 -2.52
N TRP A 85 -3.06 -46.12 -3.35
CA TRP A 85 -4.31 -45.65 -3.92
C TRP A 85 -4.31 -45.92 -5.45
N PHE A 86 -5.43 -46.46 -5.93
CA PHE A 86 -5.56 -46.84 -7.33
C PHE A 86 -6.23 -45.73 -8.14
N LYS A 87 -5.42 -44.98 -8.94
CA LYS A 87 -5.94 -43.96 -9.85
C LYS A 87 -6.83 -44.57 -10.91
N SER A 88 -6.51 -45.78 -11.35
CA SER A 88 -7.31 -46.56 -12.26
C SER A 88 -7.15 -48.04 -11.99
N SER A 89 -8.24 -48.81 -12.08
CA SER A 89 -8.22 -50.25 -11.92
C SER A 89 -9.09 -50.89 -13.00
N HIS A 90 -8.62 -52.02 -13.54
CA HIS A 90 -9.38 -52.93 -14.35
C HIS A 90 -9.44 -54.29 -13.66
N GLY A 91 -10.65 -54.85 -13.46
CA GLY A 91 -10.83 -56.15 -12.84
C GLY A 91 -10.70 -56.19 -11.33
N LEU A 92 -10.67 -55.02 -10.66
CA LEU A 92 -10.64 -54.88 -9.21
C LEU A 92 -11.58 -53.74 -8.79
N ASP A 93 -12.42 -53.98 -7.78
CA ASP A 93 -13.38 -52.97 -7.28
C ASP A 93 -12.83 -52.11 -6.15
N GLU A 94 -11.79 -52.59 -5.44
CA GLU A 94 -11.10 -51.82 -4.43
C GLU A 94 -10.40 -50.61 -5.01
N THR A 95 -10.44 -49.52 -4.27
CA THR A 95 -9.82 -48.23 -4.67
C THR A 95 -8.51 -47.94 -3.97
N GLU A 96 -8.21 -48.60 -2.88
CA GLU A 96 -6.98 -48.45 -2.11
C GLU A 96 -6.69 -49.70 -1.26
N THR A 97 -5.47 -49.82 -0.78
CA THR A 97 -5.03 -50.84 0.17
C THR A 97 -3.93 -50.28 1.07
N GLN A 98 -3.59 -51.02 2.18
CA GLN A 98 -2.47 -50.62 2.99
C GLN A 98 -1.15 -50.80 2.24
N ARG A 99 -0.22 -49.87 2.38
CA ARG A 99 1.05 -49.83 1.67
C ARG A 99 1.86 -51.15 1.81
N ASP A 100 1.97 -51.65 3.02
CA ASP A 100 2.81 -52.81 3.32
C ASP A 100 2.19 -54.14 2.91
N LEU A 101 0.93 -54.12 2.50
CA LEU A 101 0.19 -55.34 2.13
C LEU A 101 0.11 -55.60 0.62
N ASN A 102 0.64 -54.68 -0.20
CA ASN A 102 0.55 -54.76 -1.67
C ASN A 102 1.94 -54.94 -2.31
N PHE A 103 1.95 -55.22 -3.60
CA PHE A 103 3.17 -55.53 -4.36
C PHE A 103 3.84 -54.29 -4.95
N CYS A 104 3.10 -53.23 -5.18
CA CYS A 104 3.61 -52.05 -5.92
C CYS A 104 4.62 -51.23 -5.11
N HIS A 105 4.57 -51.27 -3.78
CA HIS A 105 5.58 -50.56 -2.98
C HIS A 105 6.99 -51.15 -3.17
N HIS A 106 7.12 -52.43 -3.54
CA HIS A 106 8.40 -53.02 -3.90
C HIS A 106 8.99 -52.45 -5.19
N VAL A 107 8.11 -52.16 -6.17
CA VAL A 107 8.51 -51.48 -7.43
C VAL A 107 8.99 -50.05 -7.14
N VAL A 108 8.29 -49.37 -6.26
CA VAL A 108 8.67 -48.00 -5.83
C VAL A 108 10.02 -48.02 -5.09
N ALA A 109 10.21 -48.98 -4.18
CA ALA A 109 11.44 -49.13 -3.40
C ALA A 109 12.65 -49.52 -4.29
N ALA A 110 12.46 -50.44 -5.24
CA ALA A 110 13.50 -50.85 -6.17
C ALA A 110 13.81 -49.81 -7.23
N GLY A 111 12.79 -49.03 -7.62
CA GLY A 111 12.87 -48.11 -8.74
C GLY A 111 12.99 -48.81 -10.10
N GLU A 112 12.83 -50.10 -10.19
CA GLU A 112 12.99 -50.92 -11.40
C GLU A 112 11.78 -51.86 -11.59
N PRO A 113 11.54 -52.36 -12.81
CA PRO A 113 10.47 -53.31 -13.07
C PRO A 113 10.63 -54.58 -12.22
N ILE A 114 9.53 -55.10 -11.72
CA ILE A 114 9.47 -56.36 -10.98
C ILE A 114 8.52 -57.32 -11.68
N VAL A 115 9.01 -58.53 -11.99
CA VAL A 115 8.20 -59.61 -12.54
C VAL A 115 8.32 -60.83 -11.62
N ALA A 116 7.19 -61.34 -11.15
CA ALA A 116 7.09 -62.57 -10.37
C ALA A 116 6.20 -63.55 -11.10
N THR A 117 6.77 -64.66 -11.57
CA THR A 117 6.07 -65.76 -12.29
C THR A 117 5.34 -66.71 -11.35
N ASP A 118 5.71 -66.70 -10.07
CA ASP A 118 5.11 -67.40 -8.95
C ASP A 118 5.20 -66.55 -7.69
N VAL A 119 4.23 -65.69 -7.46
CA VAL A 119 4.18 -64.77 -6.34
C VAL A 119 4.31 -65.47 -4.99
N MET A 120 3.72 -66.67 -4.85
CA MET A 120 3.75 -67.44 -3.59
C MET A 120 5.16 -67.95 -3.27
N GLY A 121 5.96 -68.22 -4.28
CA GLY A 121 7.34 -68.71 -4.15
C GLY A 121 8.40 -67.62 -4.14
N ASP A 122 8.03 -66.37 -4.41
CA ASP A 122 8.98 -65.24 -4.54
C ASP A 122 9.30 -64.64 -3.15
N PRO A 123 10.57 -64.65 -2.72
CA PRO A 123 10.99 -64.13 -1.40
C PRO A 123 10.61 -62.67 -1.18
N ARG A 124 10.48 -61.84 -2.23
CA ARG A 124 10.14 -60.43 -2.15
C ARG A 124 8.74 -60.18 -1.61
N PHE A 125 7.84 -61.16 -1.77
CA PHE A 125 6.42 -61.07 -1.41
C PHE A 125 6.06 -61.94 -0.20
N GLN A 126 7.03 -62.47 0.51
CA GLN A 126 6.80 -63.23 1.76
C GLN A 126 6.19 -62.28 2.82
N GLY A 127 4.97 -62.58 3.25
CA GLY A 127 4.22 -61.76 4.24
C GLY A 127 3.15 -60.87 3.61
N ASN A 128 3.09 -60.72 2.29
CA ASN A 128 1.98 -60.09 1.63
C ASN A 128 0.77 -61.02 1.55
N PRO A 129 -0.46 -60.51 1.65
CA PRO A 129 -1.65 -61.34 1.43
C PRO A 129 -1.59 -61.96 0.03
N PRO A 130 -1.74 -63.26 -0.12
CA PRO A 130 -1.68 -63.90 -1.44
C PRO A 130 -2.95 -63.68 -2.27
N VAL A 131 -3.89 -62.83 -1.78
CA VAL A 131 -5.21 -62.62 -2.35
C VAL A 131 -5.37 -61.16 -2.72
N ILE A 132 -5.71 -60.91 -3.98
CA ILE A 132 -6.17 -59.60 -4.48
C ILE A 132 -7.59 -59.81 -5.03
N GLY A 133 -8.57 -59.08 -4.48
CA GLY A 133 -9.98 -59.43 -4.66
C GLY A 133 -10.29 -60.80 -4.05
N ASP A 134 -11.14 -61.61 -4.70
CA ASP A 134 -11.60 -62.91 -4.25
C ASP A 134 -10.66 -64.08 -4.64
N HIS A 135 -9.54 -63.83 -5.34
CA HIS A 135 -8.68 -64.85 -5.92
C HIS A 135 -7.19 -64.67 -5.54
N PRO A 136 -6.40 -65.76 -5.47
CA PRO A 136 -4.97 -65.67 -5.20
C PRO A 136 -4.25 -65.00 -6.39
N ALA A 137 -3.34 -64.10 -6.05
CA ALA A 137 -2.38 -63.53 -6.99
C ALA A 137 -1.24 -64.53 -7.17
N LEU A 138 -1.11 -65.11 -8.37
CA LEU A 138 -0.06 -66.07 -8.70
C LEU A 138 0.98 -65.50 -9.66
N PHE A 139 0.65 -64.46 -10.41
CA PHE A 139 1.54 -63.72 -11.29
C PHE A 139 1.46 -62.25 -10.98
N TYR A 140 2.59 -61.56 -10.97
CA TYR A 140 2.70 -60.11 -10.84
C TYR A 140 3.73 -59.57 -11.83
N ALA A 141 3.42 -58.46 -12.49
CA ALA A 141 4.41 -57.66 -13.18
C ALA A 141 4.10 -56.18 -12.94
N GLY A 142 5.08 -55.41 -12.48
CA GLY A 142 4.92 -53.99 -12.21
C GLY A 142 6.09 -53.20 -12.77
N VAL A 143 5.79 -52.06 -13.38
CA VAL A 143 6.79 -51.10 -13.89
C VAL A 143 6.64 -49.76 -13.16
N PRO A 144 7.74 -49.05 -12.87
CA PRO A 144 7.72 -47.84 -12.09
C PRO A 144 7.09 -46.67 -12.86
N LEU A 145 6.25 -45.92 -12.20
CA LEU A 145 5.71 -44.63 -12.68
C LEU A 145 6.63 -43.50 -12.23
N ARG A 146 7.47 -43.02 -13.15
CA ARG A 146 8.49 -42.01 -12.87
C ARG A 146 7.98 -40.62 -13.17
N ALA A 147 8.07 -39.74 -12.18
CA ALA A 147 7.80 -38.32 -12.33
C ALA A 147 8.91 -37.59 -13.12
N TYR A 148 8.65 -36.36 -13.51
CA TYR A 148 9.56 -35.48 -14.27
C TYR A 148 10.94 -35.28 -13.60
N ASN A 149 11.04 -35.41 -12.29
CA ASN A 149 12.27 -35.28 -11.49
C ASN A 149 12.93 -36.65 -11.16
N GLY A 150 12.40 -37.74 -11.74
CA GLY A 150 12.90 -39.12 -11.55
C GLY A 150 12.36 -39.84 -10.33
N ALA A 151 11.56 -39.20 -9.47
CA ALA A 151 10.91 -39.86 -8.33
C ALA A 151 9.88 -40.90 -8.82
N VAL A 152 9.87 -42.07 -8.20
CA VAL A 152 8.91 -43.13 -8.53
C VAL A 152 7.70 -42.99 -7.64
N LEU A 153 6.57 -42.58 -8.23
CA LEU A 153 5.34 -42.26 -7.49
C LEU A 153 4.47 -43.48 -7.23
N GLY A 154 4.61 -44.50 -8.05
CA GLY A 154 3.78 -45.69 -8.01
C GLY A 154 4.21 -46.71 -9.06
N ALA A 155 3.28 -47.55 -9.47
CA ALA A 155 3.52 -48.58 -10.49
C ALA A 155 2.30 -48.78 -11.39
N LEU A 156 2.55 -49.10 -12.68
CA LEU A 156 1.58 -49.79 -13.51
C LEU A 156 1.76 -51.29 -13.30
N CYS A 157 0.71 -51.94 -12.84
CA CYS A 157 0.79 -53.35 -12.40
C CYS A 157 -0.17 -54.23 -13.20
N LEU A 158 0.27 -55.49 -13.41
CA LEU A 158 -0.48 -56.62 -13.94
C LEU A 158 -0.56 -57.69 -12.87
N VAL A 159 -1.73 -58.20 -12.60
CA VAL A 159 -1.94 -59.34 -11.67
C VAL A 159 -2.69 -60.44 -12.37
N GLY A 160 -2.19 -61.66 -12.21
CA GLY A 160 -2.81 -62.88 -12.74
C GLY A 160 -3.10 -63.90 -11.65
N HIS A 161 -4.18 -64.67 -11.85
CA HIS A 161 -4.60 -65.75 -10.95
C HIS A 161 -3.99 -67.13 -11.34
N GLU A 162 -3.12 -67.12 -12.35
CA GLU A 162 -2.39 -68.30 -12.84
C GLU A 162 -0.89 -67.98 -12.88
N LYS A 163 -0.05 -69.01 -12.67
CA LYS A 163 1.40 -68.90 -12.90
C LYS A 163 1.65 -68.73 -14.39
N ARG A 164 2.57 -67.82 -14.76
CA ARG A 164 2.88 -67.49 -16.14
C ARG A 164 4.37 -67.54 -16.38
N ALA A 165 4.76 -67.73 -17.65
CA ALA A 165 6.13 -67.50 -18.09
C ALA A 165 6.54 -66.03 -17.82
N PRO A 166 7.83 -65.70 -17.59
CA PRO A 166 8.30 -64.35 -17.46
C PRO A 166 7.95 -63.54 -18.74
N LEU A 167 7.69 -62.27 -18.59
CA LEU A 167 7.55 -61.36 -19.76
C LEU A 167 8.84 -61.34 -20.54
N THR A 168 8.71 -61.36 -21.87
CA THR A 168 9.86 -61.12 -22.75
C THR A 168 10.37 -59.68 -22.61
N ALA A 169 11.62 -59.42 -22.99
CA ALA A 169 12.15 -58.04 -22.94
C ALA A 169 11.26 -57.06 -23.72
N THR A 170 10.72 -57.47 -24.85
CA THR A 170 9.83 -56.61 -25.68
C THR A 170 8.48 -56.37 -24.97
N GLU A 171 7.94 -57.36 -24.27
CA GLU A 171 6.71 -57.17 -23.50
C GLU A 171 6.94 -56.25 -22.28
N LEU A 172 8.07 -56.40 -21.60
CA LEU A 172 8.42 -55.50 -20.48
C LEU A 172 8.66 -54.08 -20.95
N GLU A 173 9.39 -53.84 -22.05
CA GLU A 173 9.58 -52.53 -22.66
C GLU A 173 8.25 -51.87 -23.04
N ARG A 174 7.31 -52.61 -23.62
CA ARG A 174 5.97 -52.09 -23.89
C ARG A 174 5.18 -51.71 -22.64
N LEU A 175 5.35 -52.48 -21.58
CA LEU A 175 4.70 -52.12 -20.30
C LEU A 175 5.28 -50.86 -19.70
N GLU A 176 6.60 -50.64 -19.82
CA GLU A 176 7.26 -49.40 -19.44
C GLU A 176 6.79 -48.23 -20.31
N ASP A 177 6.59 -48.43 -21.62
CA ASP A 177 6.03 -47.42 -22.52
C ASP A 177 4.62 -46.99 -22.08
N PHE A 178 3.76 -47.94 -21.66
CA PHE A 178 2.44 -47.63 -21.10
C PHE A 178 2.57 -46.87 -19.77
N GLY A 179 3.55 -47.20 -18.94
CA GLY A 179 3.88 -46.42 -17.74
C GLY A 179 4.25 -44.97 -18.09
N GLY A 180 5.06 -44.79 -19.16
CA GLY A 180 5.39 -43.48 -19.71
C GLY A 180 4.17 -42.69 -20.18
N ILE A 181 3.22 -43.35 -20.87
CA ILE A 181 1.95 -42.71 -21.30
C ILE A 181 1.13 -42.24 -20.09
N ILE A 182 1.03 -43.08 -19.06
CA ILE A 182 0.35 -42.73 -17.80
C ILE A 182 0.96 -41.49 -17.15
N MET A 183 2.29 -41.45 -17.10
CA MET A 183 2.99 -40.31 -16.49
C MET A 183 2.87 -39.04 -17.34
N ALA A 184 2.91 -39.15 -18.67
CA ALA A 184 2.66 -38.02 -19.56
C ALA A 184 1.24 -37.43 -19.35
N GLU A 185 0.21 -38.27 -19.19
CA GLU A 185 -1.14 -37.82 -18.86
C GLU A 185 -1.20 -37.15 -17.47
N ALA A 186 -0.52 -37.74 -16.47
CA ALA A 186 -0.44 -37.15 -15.15
C ALA A 186 0.25 -35.77 -15.15
N ASP A 187 1.32 -35.60 -15.95
CA ASP A 187 2.02 -34.33 -16.14
C ASP A 187 1.13 -33.29 -16.80
N LEU A 188 0.43 -33.63 -17.87
CA LEU A 188 -0.52 -32.73 -18.54
C LEU A 188 -1.59 -32.25 -17.57
N ARG A 189 -2.13 -33.17 -16.76
CA ARG A 189 -3.09 -32.86 -15.71
C ARG A 189 -2.52 -31.88 -14.67
N ARG A 190 -1.32 -32.15 -14.14
CA ARG A 190 -0.64 -31.29 -13.19
C ARG A 190 -0.45 -29.87 -13.74
N ILE A 191 0.10 -29.75 -14.94
CA ILE A 191 0.30 -28.46 -15.63
C ILE A 191 -1.03 -27.72 -15.82
N GLY A 192 -2.10 -28.45 -16.18
CA GLY A 192 -3.43 -27.88 -16.32
C GLY A 192 -3.96 -27.28 -15.01
N VAL A 193 -3.83 -28.01 -13.90
CA VAL A 193 -4.24 -27.54 -12.56
C VAL A 193 -3.42 -26.32 -12.12
N GLU A 194 -2.09 -26.37 -12.26
CA GLU A 194 -1.21 -25.24 -11.93
C GLU A 194 -1.54 -23.98 -12.73
N ARG A 195 -1.78 -24.14 -14.04
CA ARG A 195 -2.19 -23.02 -14.92
C ARG A 195 -3.50 -22.41 -14.48
N ASP A 196 -4.49 -23.24 -14.15
CA ASP A 196 -5.81 -22.76 -13.74
C ASP A 196 -5.77 -22.10 -12.35
N ASP A 197 -4.93 -22.60 -11.44
CA ASP A 197 -4.69 -21.96 -10.14
C ASP A 197 -4.00 -20.59 -10.31
N ALA A 198 -2.95 -20.51 -11.13
CA ALA A 198 -2.25 -19.28 -11.43
C ALA A 198 -3.19 -18.24 -12.08
N ARG A 199 -4.02 -18.70 -13.02
CA ARG A 199 -5.04 -17.86 -13.66
C ARG A 199 -6.05 -17.32 -12.64
N ARG A 200 -6.62 -18.17 -11.78
CA ARG A 200 -7.55 -17.74 -10.72
C ARG A 200 -6.91 -16.77 -9.74
N MET A 201 -5.64 -17.00 -9.38
CA MET A 201 -4.91 -16.10 -8.51
C MET A 201 -4.71 -14.72 -9.15
N LEU A 202 -4.36 -14.70 -10.44
CA LEU A 202 -4.20 -13.44 -11.19
C LEU A 202 -5.54 -12.69 -11.30
N GLU A 203 -6.63 -13.37 -11.64
CA GLU A 203 -7.97 -12.78 -11.74
C GLU A 203 -8.38 -12.14 -10.40
N ARG A 204 -8.20 -12.85 -9.28
CA ARG A 204 -8.47 -12.30 -7.94
C ARG A 204 -7.58 -11.11 -7.60
N ALA A 205 -6.30 -11.16 -7.95
CA ALA A 205 -5.38 -10.05 -7.69
C ALA A 205 -5.79 -8.78 -8.46
N LEU A 206 -6.24 -8.92 -9.70
CA LEU A 206 -6.78 -7.81 -10.51
C LEU A 206 -8.05 -7.23 -9.89
N ASP A 207 -9.00 -8.09 -9.46
CA ASP A 207 -10.23 -7.64 -8.80
C ASP A 207 -9.93 -6.86 -7.50
N PHE A 208 -9.06 -7.39 -6.64
CA PHE A 208 -8.69 -6.69 -5.38
C PHE A 208 -7.92 -5.40 -5.58
N SER A 209 -7.18 -5.28 -6.68
CA SER A 209 -6.38 -4.07 -6.96
C SER A 209 -7.19 -2.94 -7.59
N GLY A 210 -8.46 -3.18 -7.95
CA GLY A 210 -9.28 -2.22 -8.70
C GLY A 210 -8.75 -1.95 -10.11
N ILE A 211 -8.02 -2.93 -10.69
CA ILE A 211 -7.46 -2.82 -12.05
C ILE A 211 -8.36 -3.57 -13.02
N ALA A 212 -8.78 -2.90 -14.08
CA ALA A 212 -9.33 -3.56 -15.25
C ALA A 212 -8.26 -3.72 -16.32
N THR A 213 -8.15 -4.92 -16.89
CA THR A 213 -7.34 -5.18 -18.08
C THR A 213 -8.23 -5.19 -19.31
N TRP A 214 -7.67 -4.77 -20.44
CA TRP A 214 -8.41 -4.72 -21.69
C TRP A 214 -7.53 -5.07 -22.89
N GLN A 215 -8.18 -5.60 -23.90
CA GLN A 215 -7.60 -5.80 -25.24
C GLN A 215 -8.52 -5.14 -26.25
N LEU A 216 -7.97 -4.28 -27.09
CA LEU A 216 -8.67 -3.61 -28.18
C LEU A 216 -8.20 -4.18 -29.51
N HIS A 217 -9.17 -4.60 -30.34
CA HIS A 217 -8.92 -4.93 -31.74
C HIS A 217 -9.09 -3.65 -32.57
N PRO A 218 -8.04 -3.09 -33.15
CA PRO A 218 -8.08 -1.74 -33.74
C PRO A 218 -8.94 -1.63 -35.00
N GLN A 219 -9.16 -2.74 -35.72
CA GLN A 219 -9.93 -2.73 -36.97
C GLN A 219 -11.43 -2.90 -36.74
N THR A 220 -11.83 -3.63 -35.69
CA THR A 220 -13.26 -3.87 -35.38
C THR A 220 -13.78 -3.00 -34.25
N GLY A 221 -12.91 -2.37 -33.46
CA GLY A 221 -13.28 -1.64 -32.25
C GLY A 221 -13.74 -2.52 -31.08
N GLU A 222 -13.67 -3.86 -31.24
CA GLU A 222 -14.02 -4.80 -30.19
C GLU A 222 -13.05 -4.72 -29.02
N MET A 223 -13.60 -4.70 -27.81
CA MET A 223 -12.83 -4.70 -26.58
C MET A 223 -13.18 -5.91 -25.73
N VAL A 224 -12.16 -6.59 -25.22
CA VAL A 224 -12.27 -7.66 -24.23
C VAL A 224 -11.74 -7.14 -22.90
N TRP A 225 -12.58 -7.19 -21.88
CA TRP A 225 -12.27 -6.67 -20.54
C TRP A 225 -12.19 -7.80 -19.51
N LYS A 226 -11.34 -7.62 -18.48
CA LYS A 226 -11.22 -8.52 -17.31
C LYS A 226 -10.85 -7.71 -16.06
N GLY A 227 -11.12 -8.29 -14.88
CA GLY A 227 -10.83 -7.67 -13.59
C GLY A 227 -11.90 -6.66 -13.17
N ALA A 228 -11.54 -5.57 -12.53
CA ALA A 228 -12.43 -4.62 -11.86
C ALA A 228 -13.30 -3.76 -12.83
N VAL A 229 -13.84 -4.36 -13.88
CA VAL A 229 -14.61 -3.65 -14.94
C VAL A 229 -15.87 -3.01 -14.38
N ALA A 230 -16.65 -3.75 -13.59
CA ALA A 230 -17.89 -3.24 -12.99
C ALA A 230 -17.63 -2.08 -12.03
N GLU A 231 -16.50 -2.11 -11.33
CA GLU A 231 -16.10 -1.06 -10.40
C GLU A 231 -15.69 0.24 -11.11
N LEU A 232 -14.97 0.13 -12.24
CA LEU A 232 -14.47 1.26 -13.00
C LEU A 232 -15.52 1.89 -13.90
N PHE A 233 -16.37 1.09 -14.52
CA PHE A 233 -17.27 1.52 -15.57
C PHE A 233 -18.76 1.35 -15.23
N GLY A 234 -19.10 0.69 -14.11
CA GLY A 234 -20.47 0.41 -13.71
C GLY A 234 -21.17 -0.62 -14.59
N ALA A 235 -20.42 -1.45 -15.31
CA ALA A 235 -20.96 -2.49 -16.17
C ALA A 235 -20.80 -3.85 -15.49
N ASP A 236 -21.85 -4.70 -15.55
CA ASP A 236 -21.75 -6.06 -15.05
C ASP A 236 -20.86 -6.89 -15.99
N TYR A 237 -19.86 -7.56 -15.45
CA TYR A 237 -18.81 -8.26 -16.20
C TYR A 237 -19.34 -9.30 -17.18
N GLU A 238 -20.47 -9.94 -16.86
CA GLU A 238 -21.06 -11.01 -17.67
C GLU A 238 -21.92 -10.49 -18.83
N THR A 239 -22.32 -9.21 -18.82
CA THR A 239 -23.35 -8.68 -19.75
C THR A 239 -22.86 -7.56 -20.65
N ALA A 240 -21.69 -6.96 -20.44
CA ALA A 240 -21.27 -5.78 -21.18
C ALA A 240 -20.20 -6.09 -22.23
N LEU A 241 -20.61 -6.17 -23.47
CA LEU A 241 -19.75 -5.83 -24.60
C LEU A 241 -19.52 -4.31 -24.58
N ILE A 242 -18.56 -3.84 -23.77
CA ILE A 242 -18.15 -2.43 -23.77
C ILE A 242 -17.25 -2.24 -25.00
N THR A 243 -17.73 -1.48 -25.97
CA THR A 243 -16.95 -1.10 -27.14
C THR A 243 -16.13 0.17 -26.86
N ALA A 244 -15.13 0.46 -27.69
CA ALA A 244 -14.40 1.71 -27.61
C ALA A 244 -15.34 2.93 -27.75
N ASP A 245 -16.36 2.85 -28.59
CA ASP A 245 -17.35 3.91 -28.81
C ASP A 245 -18.22 4.14 -27.55
N ASP A 246 -18.61 3.10 -26.84
CA ASP A 246 -19.35 3.22 -25.58
C ASP A 246 -18.55 3.97 -24.51
N LEU A 247 -17.26 3.72 -24.43
CA LEU A 247 -16.37 4.45 -23.50
C LEU A 247 -16.21 5.91 -23.92
N LEU A 248 -15.95 6.16 -25.20
CA LEU A 248 -15.83 7.51 -25.72
C LEU A 248 -17.12 8.32 -25.51
N ALA A 249 -18.30 7.71 -25.65
CA ALA A 249 -19.57 8.36 -25.41
C ALA A 249 -19.76 8.86 -23.97
N ARG A 250 -19.12 8.22 -23.00
CA ARG A 250 -19.19 8.57 -21.57
C ARG A 250 -18.12 9.59 -21.13
N MET A 251 -17.23 10.01 -22.04
CA MET A 251 -16.18 10.97 -21.76
C MET A 251 -16.62 12.40 -22.12
N PRO A 252 -16.13 13.43 -21.41
CA PRO A 252 -16.22 14.80 -21.87
C PRO A 252 -15.59 14.97 -23.28
N PRO A 253 -16.07 15.90 -24.11
CA PRO A 253 -15.56 16.07 -25.48
C PRO A 253 -14.04 16.27 -25.55
N GLU A 254 -13.48 17.10 -24.69
CA GLU A 254 -12.03 17.38 -24.60
C GLU A 254 -11.19 16.14 -24.23
N ASP A 255 -11.75 15.18 -23.48
CA ASP A 255 -11.10 13.94 -23.11
C ASP A 255 -11.17 12.90 -24.23
N ARG A 256 -12.26 12.90 -25.03
CA ARG A 256 -12.38 12.06 -26.24
C ARG A 256 -11.29 12.40 -27.25
N ASP A 257 -11.11 13.68 -27.54
CA ASP A 257 -10.08 14.15 -28.49
C ASP A 257 -8.69 13.72 -28.03
N ARG A 258 -8.41 13.82 -26.73
CA ARG A 258 -7.14 13.42 -26.14
C ARG A 258 -6.91 11.90 -26.20
N VAL A 259 -7.94 11.10 -25.89
CA VAL A 259 -7.88 9.63 -25.97
C VAL A 259 -7.68 9.15 -27.39
N THR A 260 -8.42 9.72 -28.35
CA THR A 260 -8.31 9.39 -29.78
C THR A 260 -6.91 9.75 -30.31
N ALA A 261 -6.42 10.94 -30.01
CA ALA A 261 -5.06 11.35 -30.42
C ALA A 261 -3.97 10.44 -29.82
N ALA A 262 -4.08 10.07 -28.55
CA ALA A 262 -3.13 9.16 -27.91
C ALA A 262 -3.16 7.74 -28.53
N LEU A 263 -4.34 7.28 -28.96
CA LEU A 263 -4.50 6.01 -29.66
C LEU A 263 -3.82 6.05 -31.04
N GLU A 264 -4.07 7.08 -31.82
CA GLU A 264 -3.47 7.29 -33.14
C GLU A 264 -1.95 7.40 -33.06
N GLU A 265 -1.43 8.16 -32.08
CA GLU A 265 0.00 8.30 -31.84
C GLU A 265 0.67 6.96 -31.48
N SER A 266 0.01 6.15 -30.66
CA SER A 266 0.52 4.83 -30.29
C SER A 266 0.56 3.85 -31.48
N GLN A 267 -0.41 3.94 -32.41
CA GLN A 267 -0.42 3.13 -33.62
C GLN A 267 0.69 3.50 -34.61
N GLY A 268 1.00 4.79 -34.71
CA GLY A 268 1.94 5.32 -35.74
C GLY A 268 3.40 5.31 -35.32
N GLY A 269 3.73 5.30 -34.05
CA GLY A 269 5.05 5.64 -33.56
C GLY A 269 5.77 4.61 -32.70
N GLY A 270 5.18 3.46 -32.41
CA GLY A 270 5.79 2.46 -31.51
C GLY A 270 5.92 2.93 -30.06
N HIS A 271 5.19 3.97 -29.69
CA HIS A 271 5.10 4.43 -28.29
C HIS A 271 3.97 3.73 -27.56
N PRO A 272 4.14 3.39 -26.27
CA PRO A 272 3.06 2.82 -25.49
C PRO A 272 1.89 3.80 -25.36
N TYR A 273 0.67 3.31 -25.47
CA TYR A 273 -0.53 4.08 -25.18
C TYR A 273 -0.57 4.48 -23.71
N SER A 274 -0.73 5.76 -23.42
CA SER A 274 -0.85 6.25 -22.05
C SER A 274 -1.68 7.52 -22.00
N VAL A 275 -2.82 7.48 -21.28
CA VAL A 275 -3.72 8.62 -21.17
C VAL A 275 -4.43 8.64 -19.82
N GLU A 276 -4.65 9.84 -19.29
CA GLU A 276 -5.55 10.08 -18.15
C GLU A 276 -6.77 10.83 -18.67
N HIS A 277 -7.96 10.34 -18.39
CA HIS A 277 -9.21 10.90 -18.88
C HIS A 277 -10.31 10.79 -17.84
N ARG A 278 -11.31 11.63 -17.96
CA ARG A 278 -12.53 11.57 -17.14
C ARG A 278 -13.56 10.70 -17.84
N LEU A 279 -14.30 9.96 -17.05
CA LEU A 279 -15.37 9.09 -17.52
C LEU A 279 -16.56 9.17 -16.57
N GLN A 280 -17.78 9.27 -17.15
CA GLN A 280 -19.02 9.26 -16.36
C GLN A 280 -19.38 7.85 -15.93
N HIS A 281 -19.22 7.58 -14.63
CA HIS A 281 -19.70 6.35 -14.02
C HIS A 281 -21.21 6.47 -13.73
N PRO A 282 -22.05 5.45 -14.02
CA PRO A 282 -23.49 5.54 -13.85
C PRO A 282 -23.94 5.84 -12.42
N GLU A 283 -23.27 5.30 -11.41
CA GLU A 283 -23.65 5.44 -10.01
C GLU A 283 -22.75 6.40 -9.21
N ARG A 284 -21.46 6.52 -9.60
CA ARG A 284 -20.42 7.22 -8.82
C ARG A 284 -20.08 8.61 -9.39
N GLY A 285 -20.75 9.06 -10.46
CA GLY A 285 -20.48 10.33 -11.10
C GLY A 285 -19.19 10.35 -11.93
N MET A 286 -18.59 11.53 -12.08
CA MET A 286 -17.37 11.68 -12.86
C MET A 286 -16.17 11.06 -12.17
N ARG A 287 -15.42 10.20 -12.89
CA ARG A 287 -14.22 9.51 -12.41
C ARG A 287 -13.02 9.83 -13.26
N TRP A 288 -11.85 9.90 -12.65
CA TRP A 288 -10.58 9.96 -13.37
C TRP A 288 -10.04 8.54 -13.57
N ILE A 289 -9.81 8.18 -14.81
CA ILE A 289 -9.26 6.88 -15.21
C ILE A 289 -7.88 7.11 -15.83
N ALA A 290 -6.88 6.35 -15.40
CA ALA A 290 -5.59 6.25 -16.07
C ALA A 290 -5.56 4.94 -16.85
N SER A 291 -5.35 5.04 -18.17
CA SER A 291 -5.26 3.90 -19.08
C SER A 291 -3.86 3.84 -19.69
N ARG A 292 -3.26 2.64 -19.68
CA ARG A 292 -1.96 2.37 -20.29
C ARG A 292 -2.02 1.07 -21.05
N GLY A 293 -1.38 1.02 -22.22
CA GLY A 293 -1.37 -0.18 -23.05
C GLY A 293 -0.17 -0.23 -23.97
N ASP A 294 0.09 -1.44 -24.50
CA ASP A 294 1.14 -1.69 -25.46
C ASP A 294 0.63 -2.60 -26.59
N TRP A 295 1.24 -2.48 -27.76
CA TRP A 295 0.87 -3.25 -28.94
C TRP A 295 1.48 -4.65 -28.88
N ASP A 296 0.64 -5.67 -28.97
CA ASP A 296 1.10 -7.04 -29.17
C ASP A 296 1.48 -7.24 -30.65
N VAL A 297 2.79 -7.14 -30.91
CA VAL A 297 3.36 -7.29 -32.26
C VAL A 297 3.69 -8.74 -32.64
N TRP A 298 3.50 -9.70 -31.73
CA TRP A 298 3.86 -11.11 -31.94
C TRP A 298 2.78 -11.93 -32.64
N SER A 299 1.56 -11.42 -32.76
CA SER A 299 0.46 -12.06 -33.48
C SER A 299 0.25 -11.40 -34.85
N ASN A 300 -0.16 -12.17 -35.85
CA ASN A 300 -0.63 -11.64 -37.15
C ASN A 300 -1.87 -10.71 -37.02
N ASP A 301 -2.42 -10.60 -35.82
CA ASP A 301 -3.60 -9.86 -35.45
C ASP A 301 -3.16 -8.85 -34.36
N ALA A 302 -2.67 -7.69 -34.79
CA ALA A 302 -2.14 -6.67 -33.90
C ALA A 302 -3.25 -6.19 -32.96
N ARG A 303 -3.06 -6.37 -31.64
CA ARG A 303 -3.98 -5.93 -30.59
C ARG A 303 -3.27 -4.96 -29.64
N LEU A 304 -4.01 -3.96 -29.20
CA LEU A 304 -3.56 -3.11 -28.10
C LEU A 304 -4.06 -3.71 -26.78
N THR A 305 -3.12 -4.13 -25.94
CA THR A 305 -3.41 -4.69 -24.62
C THR A 305 -3.03 -3.71 -23.53
N GLY A 306 -3.88 -3.50 -22.54
CA GLY A 306 -3.62 -2.51 -21.52
C GLY A 306 -4.37 -2.73 -20.21
N ILE A 307 -4.16 -1.75 -19.33
CA ILE A 307 -4.80 -1.66 -18.02
C ILE A 307 -5.47 -0.29 -17.84
N SER A 308 -6.52 -0.27 -17.04
CA SER A 308 -7.19 0.95 -16.58
C SER A 308 -7.37 0.89 -15.06
N ILE A 309 -7.14 2.03 -14.40
CA ILE A 309 -7.29 2.19 -12.96
C ILE A 309 -8.01 3.50 -12.62
N ASP A 310 -8.82 3.50 -11.56
CA ASP A 310 -9.43 4.71 -11.02
C ASP A 310 -8.39 5.50 -10.21
N ILE A 311 -8.09 6.71 -10.67
CA ILE A 311 -7.17 7.64 -10.02
C ILE A 311 -7.90 8.84 -9.42
N THR A 312 -9.22 8.78 -9.22
CA THR A 312 -10.04 9.90 -8.74
C THR A 312 -9.59 10.36 -7.36
N GLU A 313 -9.32 9.45 -6.45
CA GLU A 313 -8.84 9.79 -5.11
C GLU A 313 -7.45 10.42 -5.15
N GLN A 314 -6.57 9.93 -6.00
CA GLN A 314 -5.23 10.50 -6.19
C GLN A 314 -5.32 11.94 -6.73
N LYS A 315 -6.16 12.17 -7.75
CA LYS A 315 -6.40 13.52 -8.30
C LYS A 315 -6.99 14.48 -7.27
N SER A 316 -7.98 14.02 -6.50
CA SER A 316 -8.60 14.81 -5.43
C SER A 316 -7.59 15.20 -4.33
N ARG A 317 -6.74 14.26 -3.90
CA ARG A 317 -5.66 14.55 -2.94
C ARG A 317 -4.67 15.57 -3.51
N GLN A 318 -4.29 15.45 -4.78
CA GLN A 318 -3.38 16.37 -5.45
C GLN A 318 -3.97 17.76 -5.58
N GLU A 319 -5.26 17.88 -5.95
CA GLU A 319 -5.96 19.17 -6.04
C GLU A 319 -6.06 19.84 -4.66
N ASN A 320 -6.42 19.08 -3.62
CA ASN A 320 -6.45 19.58 -2.25
C ASN A 320 -5.07 20.07 -1.78
N ALA A 321 -4.01 19.32 -2.06
CA ALA A 321 -2.65 19.74 -1.75
C ALA A 321 -2.27 21.05 -2.48
N ASN A 322 -2.64 21.18 -3.76
CA ASN A 322 -2.39 22.38 -4.53
C ASN A 322 -3.17 23.59 -3.99
N LEU A 323 -4.41 23.39 -3.54
CA LEU A 323 -5.20 24.45 -2.89
C LEU A 323 -4.55 24.91 -1.59
N LEU A 324 -4.14 23.99 -0.72
CA LEU A 324 -3.43 24.30 0.52
C LEU A 324 -2.12 25.04 0.26
N MET A 325 -1.35 24.63 -0.76
CA MET A 325 -0.12 25.31 -1.14
C MET A 325 -0.38 26.75 -1.62
N ARG A 326 -1.42 26.98 -2.40
CA ARG A 326 -1.80 28.34 -2.83
C ARG A 326 -2.16 29.22 -1.64
N GLU A 327 -2.91 28.68 -0.69
CA GLU A 327 -3.29 29.40 0.53
C GLU A 327 -2.06 29.71 1.40
N LEU A 328 -1.15 28.75 1.60
CA LEU A 328 0.10 28.97 2.29
C LEU A 328 0.95 30.07 1.62
N HIS A 329 1.07 30.05 0.29
CA HIS A 329 1.78 31.10 -0.44
C HIS A 329 1.13 32.47 -0.28
N HIS A 330 -0.19 32.54 -0.22
CA HIS A 330 -0.90 33.80 0.01
C HIS A 330 -0.63 34.33 1.41
N ARG A 331 -0.70 33.48 2.42
CA ARG A 331 -0.39 33.84 3.84
C ARG A 331 1.06 34.27 4.01
N MET A 332 2.01 33.54 3.42
CA MET A 332 3.42 33.94 3.44
C MET A 332 3.63 35.35 2.86
N ARG A 333 2.98 35.66 1.73
CA ARG A 333 3.07 37.02 1.14
C ARG A 333 2.53 38.09 2.09
N ASN A 334 1.42 37.84 2.75
CA ASN A 334 0.84 38.76 3.72
C ASN A 334 1.78 38.97 4.92
N LEU A 335 2.35 37.90 5.45
CA LEU A 335 3.33 37.95 6.56
C LEU A 335 4.56 38.78 6.15
N PHE A 336 5.16 38.53 4.99
CA PHE A 336 6.30 39.29 4.49
C PHE A 336 5.95 40.77 4.25
N ALA A 337 4.76 41.09 3.78
CA ALA A 337 4.28 42.45 3.64
C ALA A 337 4.19 43.16 5.02
N THR A 338 3.65 42.48 6.02
CA THR A 338 3.57 42.98 7.40
C THR A 338 4.97 43.22 7.99
N VAL A 339 5.88 42.24 7.86
CA VAL A 339 7.28 42.38 8.33
C VAL A 339 7.96 43.54 7.62
N SER A 340 7.83 43.67 6.29
CA SER A 340 8.41 44.76 5.50
C SER A 340 7.86 46.12 5.94
N ALA A 341 6.57 46.21 6.23
CA ALA A 341 5.94 47.42 6.75
C ALA A 341 6.51 47.79 8.15
N ILE A 342 6.64 46.82 9.05
CA ILE A 342 7.24 47.03 10.39
C ILE A 342 8.67 47.55 10.26
N ILE A 343 9.51 46.94 9.41
CA ILE A 343 10.88 47.35 9.14
C ILE A 343 10.91 48.80 8.63
N SER A 344 10.16 49.10 7.58
CA SER A 344 10.15 50.41 6.95
C SER A 344 9.63 51.53 7.87
N LEU A 345 8.57 51.23 8.60
CA LEU A 345 7.96 52.15 9.53
C LEU A 345 8.88 52.40 10.76
N THR A 346 9.57 51.38 11.24
CA THR A 346 10.50 51.53 12.36
C THR A 346 11.71 52.38 11.99
N ARG A 347 12.22 52.23 10.76
CA ARG A 347 13.38 53.02 10.27
C ARG A 347 13.16 54.54 10.34
N HIS A 348 11.96 55.02 10.06
CA HIS A 348 11.64 56.44 10.04
C HIS A 348 11.46 57.03 11.46
N ALA A 349 11.31 56.17 12.47
CA ALA A 349 11.02 56.55 13.85
C ALA A 349 12.21 56.42 14.83
N ALA A 350 13.27 55.78 14.39
CA ALA A 350 14.40 55.45 15.26
C ALA A 350 15.42 56.64 15.31
N HIS A 351 15.99 56.86 16.50
CA HIS A 351 16.98 57.91 16.74
C HIS A 351 18.41 57.31 16.81
N GLY A 352 18.69 56.31 16.05
CA GLY A 352 19.97 55.62 16.00
C GLY A 352 19.82 54.10 15.80
N VAL A 353 20.94 53.41 15.61
CA VAL A 353 20.95 51.98 15.33
C VAL A 353 20.43 51.17 16.51
N ASP A 354 20.84 51.48 17.71
CA ASP A 354 20.44 50.73 18.92
C ASP A 354 18.93 50.88 19.19
N ASP A 355 18.39 52.11 19.10
CA ASP A 355 16.93 52.35 19.23
C ASP A 355 16.14 51.65 18.12
N TYR A 356 16.69 51.59 16.89
CA TYR A 356 16.08 50.84 15.78
C TYR A 356 16.01 49.35 16.08
N VAL A 357 17.12 48.73 16.53
CA VAL A 357 17.19 47.29 16.82
C VAL A 357 16.25 46.94 17.97
N GLU A 358 16.21 47.71 19.03
CA GLU A 358 15.30 47.48 20.16
C GLU A 358 13.82 47.51 19.74
N ARG A 359 13.42 48.55 18.99
CA ARG A 359 12.03 48.71 18.52
C ARG A 359 11.60 47.64 17.54
N ILE A 360 12.49 47.28 16.59
CA ILE A 360 12.13 46.24 15.61
C ILE A 360 12.01 44.88 16.26
N SER A 361 12.93 44.55 17.20
CA SER A 361 12.86 43.29 17.95
C SER A 361 11.57 43.19 18.74
N SER A 362 11.21 44.25 19.51
CA SER A 362 9.95 44.28 20.26
C SER A 362 8.71 44.10 19.41
N ARG A 363 8.68 44.67 18.19
CA ARG A 363 7.56 44.54 17.24
C ARG A 363 7.48 43.16 16.60
N LEU A 364 8.63 42.56 16.25
CA LEU A 364 8.69 41.21 15.74
C LEU A 364 8.26 40.18 16.79
N ASP A 365 8.64 40.43 18.06
CA ASP A 365 8.16 39.59 19.17
C ASP A 365 6.66 39.69 19.36
N ALA A 366 6.07 40.87 19.21
CA ALA A 366 4.60 41.04 19.26
C ALA A 366 3.92 40.32 18.10
N LEU A 367 4.49 40.41 16.88
CA LEU A 367 4.00 39.66 15.73
C LEU A 367 4.09 38.16 15.95
N ASN A 368 5.19 37.67 16.51
CA ASN A 368 5.37 36.25 16.82
C ASN A 368 4.36 35.75 17.86
N ARG A 369 4.09 36.55 18.92
CA ARG A 369 3.03 36.22 19.90
C ARG A 369 1.65 36.10 19.23
N ALA A 370 1.30 37.03 18.33
CA ALA A 370 0.05 36.95 17.57
C ALA A 370 -0.03 35.68 16.71
N GLN A 371 1.08 35.34 16.04
CA GLN A 371 1.15 34.11 15.24
C GLN A 371 1.01 32.84 16.08
N ASN A 372 1.61 32.79 17.29
CA ASN A 372 1.44 31.66 18.20
C ASN A 372 -0.01 31.46 18.65
N VAL A 373 -0.73 32.55 18.90
CA VAL A 373 -2.17 32.51 19.23
C VAL A 373 -2.98 31.95 18.06
N LEU A 374 -2.66 32.33 16.81
CA LEU A 374 -3.30 31.79 15.60
C LEU A 374 -2.99 30.32 15.36
N LEU A 375 -1.75 29.89 15.60
CA LEU A 375 -1.33 28.48 15.48
C LEU A 375 -2.15 27.57 16.39
N GLY A 376 -2.47 28.04 17.60
CA GLY A 376 -3.29 27.28 18.56
C GLY A 376 -4.78 27.17 18.19
N ALA A 377 -5.27 27.92 17.18
CA ALA A 377 -6.68 28.08 16.82
C ALA A 377 -6.99 27.91 15.32
N ASN A 378 -6.37 26.95 14.65
CA ASN A 378 -6.57 26.63 13.22
C ASN A 378 -6.27 27.79 12.25
N PHE A 379 -5.40 28.73 12.59
CA PHE A 379 -4.89 29.81 11.74
C PHE A 379 -5.90 30.85 11.24
N MET A 380 -7.17 30.71 11.53
CA MET A 380 -8.22 31.61 11.00
C MET A 380 -8.62 32.72 11.96
N THR A 381 -8.69 32.39 13.23
CA THR A 381 -9.09 33.33 14.28
C THR A 381 -8.28 33.05 15.55
N GLY A 382 -8.01 34.11 16.35
CA GLY A 382 -7.35 33.96 17.64
C GLY A 382 -8.19 34.54 18.78
N SER A 383 -8.08 33.95 19.98
CA SER A 383 -8.79 34.44 21.17
C SER A 383 -8.14 35.71 21.69
N MET A 384 -8.92 36.72 22.01
CA MET A 384 -8.48 37.95 22.69
C MET A 384 -7.91 37.62 24.07
N HIS A 385 -8.50 36.68 24.82
CA HIS A 385 -7.94 36.22 26.09
C HIS A 385 -6.58 35.55 25.91
N ALA A 386 -6.37 34.78 24.85
CA ALA A 386 -5.06 34.18 24.56
C ALA A 386 -4.03 35.25 24.26
N LEU A 387 -4.36 36.26 23.45
CA LEU A 387 -3.50 37.41 23.19
C LEU A 387 -3.15 38.17 24.49
N MET A 388 -4.13 38.46 25.32
CA MET A 388 -3.89 39.22 26.57
C MET A 388 -3.06 38.42 27.57
N ARG A 389 -3.15 37.10 27.62
CA ARG A 389 -2.22 36.26 28.40
C ARG A 389 -0.75 36.40 27.95
N GLU A 390 -0.55 36.43 26.63
CA GLU A 390 0.79 36.67 26.09
C GLU A 390 1.33 38.06 26.42
N VAL A 391 0.47 39.10 26.41
CA VAL A 391 0.80 40.45 26.82
C VAL A 391 1.13 40.50 28.31
N GLU A 392 0.30 39.90 29.18
CA GLU A 392 0.52 39.83 30.64
C GLU A 392 1.82 39.08 30.98
N ALA A 393 2.13 37.99 30.27
CA ALA A 393 3.38 37.24 30.44
C ALA A 393 4.63 38.12 30.15
N ALA A 394 4.54 38.98 29.13
CA ALA A 394 5.63 39.92 28.82
C ALA A 394 5.67 41.12 29.76
N PHE A 395 4.53 41.56 30.28
CA PHE A 395 4.37 42.73 31.16
C PHE A 395 3.52 42.40 32.40
N PRO A 396 4.05 41.77 33.43
CA PRO A 396 3.30 41.20 34.57
C PRO A 396 2.48 42.18 35.41
N ARG A 397 2.65 43.48 35.22
CA ARG A 397 1.89 44.55 35.93
C ARG A 397 0.71 45.07 35.11
N ILE A 398 0.39 44.45 33.95
CA ILE A 398 -0.82 44.68 33.20
C ILE A 398 -1.90 43.71 33.73
N ARG A 399 -3.08 44.23 34.03
CA ARG A 399 -4.26 43.43 34.34
C ARG A 399 -5.30 43.72 33.30
N TRP A 400 -6.13 42.71 33.01
CA TRP A 400 -7.13 42.84 31.99
C TRP A 400 -8.47 42.18 32.36
N SER A 401 -9.53 42.70 31.79
CA SER A 401 -10.89 42.18 31.95
C SER A 401 -11.75 42.45 30.72
N GLY A 402 -12.64 41.52 30.38
CA GLY A 402 -13.58 41.62 29.27
C GLY A 402 -14.01 40.25 28.77
N PRO A 403 -15.03 40.17 27.93
CA PRO A 403 -15.46 38.90 27.32
C PRO A 403 -14.40 38.36 26.35
N ASP A 404 -14.27 37.03 26.22
CA ASP A 404 -13.43 36.46 25.19
C ASP A 404 -14.03 36.69 23.78
N LEU A 405 -13.21 37.10 22.87
CA LEU A 405 -13.57 37.43 21.50
C LEU A 405 -12.66 36.72 20.53
N LEU A 406 -13.25 36.11 19.51
CA LEU A 406 -12.49 35.56 18.40
C LEU A 406 -12.18 36.70 17.41
N LEU A 407 -10.90 36.91 17.15
CA LEU A 407 -10.38 37.94 16.27
C LEU A 407 -9.86 37.29 14.99
N PRO A 408 -10.18 37.81 13.81
CA PRO A 408 -9.54 37.40 12.56
C PRO A 408 -8.05 37.77 12.58
N GLU A 409 -7.24 37.14 11.73
CA GLU A 409 -5.77 37.26 11.71
C GLU A 409 -5.29 38.73 11.69
N ASN A 410 -5.85 39.55 10.79
CA ASN A 410 -5.49 40.95 10.64
C ASN A 410 -5.78 41.78 11.89
N ALA A 411 -6.92 41.56 12.54
CA ALA A 411 -7.32 42.23 13.77
C ALA A 411 -6.43 41.79 14.96
N LEU A 412 -6.11 40.50 15.04
CA LEU A 412 -5.26 39.96 16.10
C LEU A 412 -3.84 40.55 16.02
N VAL A 413 -3.26 40.59 14.81
CA VAL A 413 -1.94 41.20 14.60
C VAL A 413 -1.96 42.69 14.92
N ALA A 414 -3.00 43.44 14.48
CA ALA A 414 -3.12 44.86 14.76
C ALA A 414 -3.23 45.11 16.28
N MET A 415 -4.02 44.31 17.00
CA MET A 415 -4.17 44.43 18.47
C MET A 415 -2.88 44.04 19.20
N ALA A 416 -2.16 43.00 18.75
CA ALA A 416 -0.88 42.62 19.34
C ALA A 416 0.16 43.74 19.24
N LEU A 417 0.28 44.36 18.08
CA LEU A 417 1.16 45.51 17.87
C LEU A 417 0.72 46.72 18.69
N PHE A 418 -0.59 46.98 18.77
CA PHE A 418 -1.18 48.03 19.57
C PHE A 418 -0.85 47.89 21.05
N PHE A 419 -1.10 46.72 21.65
CA PHE A 419 -0.80 46.47 23.05
C PHE A 419 0.71 46.52 23.32
N ASN A 420 1.52 46.02 22.41
CA ASN A 420 2.98 46.09 22.54
C ASN A 420 3.49 47.52 22.56
N GLU A 421 2.96 48.40 21.68
CA GLU A 421 3.37 49.83 21.67
C GLU A 421 2.93 50.54 22.97
N LEU A 422 1.70 50.30 23.49
CA LEU A 422 1.25 50.89 24.73
C LEU A 422 2.05 50.37 25.92
N ALA A 423 2.30 49.06 26.01
CA ALA A 423 3.03 48.43 27.10
C ALA A 423 4.52 48.90 27.14
N THR A 424 5.17 49.02 25.98
CA THR A 424 6.53 49.54 25.90
C THR A 424 6.60 51.03 26.25
N ASN A 425 5.61 51.84 25.84
CA ASN A 425 5.52 53.25 26.21
C ASN A 425 5.25 53.38 27.72
N ALA A 426 4.38 52.61 28.31
CA ALA A 426 4.15 52.59 29.74
C ALA A 426 5.40 52.19 30.54
N ALA A 427 6.18 51.23 30.03
CA ALA A 427 7.44 50.79 30.65
C ALA A 427 8.57 51.85 30.57
N LYS A 428 8.67 52.58 29.44
CA LYS A 428 9.73 53.57 29.21
C LYS A 428 9.41 54.95 29.78
N HIS A 429 8.16 55.39 29.66
CA HIS A 429 7.75 56.77 29.90
C HIS A 429 6.48 56.93 30.74
N GLY A 430 5.75 55.85 30.95
CA GLY A 430 4.46 55.83 31.63
C GLY A 430 4.46 55.18 33.00
N ALA A 431 3.33 54.72 33.45
CA ALA A 431 3.13 54.18 34.80
C ALA A 431 4.03 52.99 35.15
N LEU A 432 4.35 52.13 34.18
CA LEU A 432 5.19 50.94 34.42
C LEU A 432 6.69 51.26 34.63
N SER A 433 7.14 52.50 34.41
CA SER A 433 8.49 52.93 34.68
C SER A 433 8.78 53.03 36.19
N GLY A 434 7.76 53.32 37.02
CA GLY A 434 7.83 53.37 38.48
C GLY A 434 7.54 52.03 39.16
N ALA A 435 7.93 51.89 40.43
CA ALA A 435 7.79 50.63 41.18
C ALA A 435 6.32 50.27 41.45
N ASN A 436 5.45 51.26 41.65
CA ASN A 436 4.05 51.10 42.05
C ASN A 436 3.03 51.24 40.90
N GLY A 437 3.52 51.50 39.70
CA GLY A 437 2.68 51.70 38.53
C GLY A 437 2.05 50.42 38.04
N ARG A 438 0.83 50.51 37.55
CA ARG A 438 0.04 49.42 36.97
C ARG A 438 -0.76 49.91 35.76
N VAL A 439 -1.15 48.95 34.95
CA VAL A 439 -2.04 49.18 33.80
C VAL A 439 -3.24 48.28 33.93
N GLU A 440 -4.40 48.84 33.64
CA GLU A 440 -5.66 48.11 33.57
C GLU A 440 -6.21 48.22 32.12
N VAL A 441 -6.51 47.08 31.53
CA VAL A 441 -7.11 46.97 30.21
C VAL A 441 -8.49 46.37 30.35
N SER A 442 -9.49 47.09 29.92
CA SER A 442 -10.87 46.57 29.96
C SER A 442 -11.57 46.76 28.61
N TRP A 443 -12.42 45.80 28.25
CA TRP A 443 -13.20 45.93 27.03
C TRP A 443 -14.61 45.37 27.21
N THR A 444 -15.55 45.97 26.46
CA THR A 444 -16.95 45.60 26.43
C THR A 444 -17.45 45.54 24.97
N GLN A 445 -18.52 44.78 24.77
CA GLN A 445 -19.38 44.88 23.58
C GLN A 445 -20.70 45.48 23.98
N GLU A 446 -20.98 46.67 23.50
CA GLU A 446 -22.26 47.37 23.75
C GLU A 446 -23.20 47.13 22.56
N ALA A 447 -24.44 46.74 22.82
CA ALA A 447 -25.46 46.64 21.82
C ALA A 447 -26.19 47.98 21.71
N GLU A 448 -26.00 48.71 20.64
CA GLU A 448 -26.82 49.82 20.24
C GLU A 448 -27.89 49.36 19.23
N GLY A 449 -29.09 48.97 19.69
CA GLY A 449 -30.11 48.40 18.82
C GLY A 449 -29.89 46.96 18.38
N SER A 450 -30.74 46.41 17.52
CA SER A 450 -30.76 44.99 17.20
C SER A 450 -29.57 44.50 16.30
N ASP A 451 -28.75 45.39 15.74
CA ASP A 451 -27.77 44.98 14.71
C ASP A 451 -26.37 45.64 14.78
N ASP A 452 -26.14 46.66 15.64
CA ASP A 452 -24.87 47.41 15.66
C ASP A 452 -24.19 47.28 17.03
N ARG A 453 -23.36 46.21 17.19
CA ARG A 453 -22.57 46.00 18.41
C ARG A 453 -21.25 46.73 18.30
N ARG A 454 -21.04 47.80 19.05
CA ARG A 454 -19.75 48.51 19.12
C ARG A 454 -18.85 47.81 20.15
N PHE A 455 -17.58 47.67 19.77
CA PHE A 455 -16.51 47.21 20.66
C PHE A 455 -15.83 48.46 21.24
N ARG A 456 -15.76 48.53 22.57
CA ARG A 456 -15.04 49.57 23.29
C ARG A 456 -13.93 48.95 24.12
N LEU A 457 -12.70 49.48 23.99
CA LEU A 457 -11.54 49.07 24.78
C LEU A 457 -10.96 50.29 25.45
N THR A 458 -10.66 50.18 26.74
CA THR A 458 -9.96 51.20 27.53
C THR A 458 -8.68 50.63 28.07
N TRP A 459 -7.60 51.33 27.84
CA TRP A 459 -6.29 51.18 28.48
C TRP A 459 -6.10 52.29 29.49
N ALA A 460 -5.89 52.00 30.77
CA ALA A 460 -5.73 52.98 31.81
C ALA A 460 -4.46 52.73 32.61
N GLU A 461 -3.55 53.71 32.63
CA GLU A 461 -2.33 53.74 33.44
C GLU A 461 -2.61 54.41 34.77
N SER A 462 -2.00 53.88 35.86
CA SER A 462 -2.14 54.46 37.20
C SER A 462 -0.93 54.17 38.10
N GLY A 463 -0.70 55.02 39.12
CA GLY A 463 0.35 54.83 40.14
C GLY A 463 1.78 55.10 39.66
N GLY A 464 1.95 55.81 38.57
CA GLY A 464 3.27 56.29 38.12
C GLY A 464 3.84 57.39 38.98
N ASP A 465 5.15 57.44 39.15
CA ASP A 465 5.86 58.39 40.01
C ASP A 465 5.96 59.81 39.44
N SER A 466 5.54 60.04 38.18
CA SER A 466 5.62 61.32 37.50
C SER A 466 4.27 61.69 36.87
N ALA A 467 3.95 62.99 36.91
CA ALA A 467 2.80 63.53 36.14
C ALA A 467 3.08 63.31 34.64
N VAL A 468 2.23 62.52 34.00
CA VAL A 468 2.36 62.22 32.56
C VAL A 468 1.93 63.45 31.77
N VAL A 469 2.89 64.12 31.12
CA VAL A 469 2.64 65.30 30.28
C VAL A 469 2.49 64.86 28.86
N ALA A 470 1.50 65.44 28.16
CA ALA A 470 1.31 65.15 26.74
C ALA A 470 2.59 65.48 25.96
N PRO A 471 3.14 64.56 25.16
CA PRO A 471 4.36 64.80 24.42
C PRO A 471 4.16 65.89 23.38
N GLU A 472 5.11 66.82 23.28
CA GLU A 472 5.08 67.96 22.33
C GLU A 472 5.08 67.51 20.86
N ARG A 473 5.52 66.28 20.57
CA ARG A 473 5.54 65.69 19.23
C ARG A 473 4.86 64.32 19.24
N THR A 474 4.00 64.11 18.23
CA THR A 474 3.37 62.79 18.03
C THR A 474 4.48 61.78 17.76
N SER A 475 4.62 60.80 18.65
CA SER A 475 5.57 59.70 18.45
C SER A 475 5.09 58.81 17.32
N PHE A 476 6.02 58.13 16.68
CA PHE A 476 5.67 57.18 15.62
C PHE A 476 4.83 56.01 16.13
N GLY A 477 5.04 55.53 17.34
CA GLY A 477 4.16 54.56 17.98
C GLY A 477 2.70 55.04 18.03
N THR A 478 2.51 56.31 18.27
CA THR A 478 1.20 56.99 18.20
C THR A 478 0.59 56.93 16.80
N LEU A 479 1.39 57.20 15.76
CA LEU A 479 0.95 57.12 14.36
C LEU A 479 0.62 55.69 13.92
N LEU A 480 1.41 54.70 14.38
CA LEU A 480 1.17 53.28 14.11
C LEU A 480 -0.14 52.82 14.75
N MET A 481 -0.36 53.18 16.03
CA MET A 481 -1.61 52.89 16.74
C MET A 481 -2.83 53.51 16.04
N GLU A 482 -2.73 54.78 15.59
CA GLU A 482 -3.80 55.43 14.85
C GLU A 482 -4.07 54.77 13.52
N ARG A 483 -3.06 54.37 12.78
CA ARG A 483 -3.22 53.65 11.51
C ARG A 483 -3.83 52.26 11.75
N SER A 484 -3.36 51.53 12.73
CA SER A 484 -3.92 50.21 13.05
C SER A 484 -5.40 50.30 13.42
N VAL A 485 -5.78 51.23 14.27
CA VAL A 485 -7.18 51.39 14.69
C VAL A 485 -8.04 51.99 13.55
N LYS A 486 -7.59 53.05 12.89
CA LYS A 486 -8.41 53.74 11.87
C LYS A 486 -8.46 52.99 10.53
N ASN A 487 -7.29 52.51 10.04
CA ASN A 487 -7.21 51.93 8.69
C ASN A 487 -7.45 50.44 8.66
N ASN A 488 -6.97 49.69 9.69
CA ASN A 488 -7.12 48.24 9.71
C ASN A 488 -8.37 47.76 10.43
N LEU A 489 -8.84 48.51 11.47
CA LEU A 489 -10.00 48.13 12.28
C LEU A 489 -11.22 49.05 12.09
N GLY A 490 -11.08 50.13 11.30
CA GLY A 490 -12.18 51.08 11.00
C GLY A 490 -12.71 51.85 12.21
N GLY A 491 -11.92 51.95 13.28
CA GLY A 491 -12.35 52.55 14.54
C GLY A 491 -11.79 53.94 14.81
N THR A 492 -12.07 54.44 16.03
CA THR A 492 -11.56 55.70 16.57
C THR A 492 -10.70 55.46 17.79
N ILE A 493 -9.71 56.31 18.04
CA ILE A 493 -8.82 56.29 19.19
C ILE A 493 -8.78 57.67 19.82
N GLU A 494 -9.02 57.75 21.13
CA GLU A 494 -8.91 58.95 21.94
C GLU A 494 -7.86 58.75 23.07
N ARG A 495 -7.11 59.79 23.36
CA ARG A 495 -6.06 59.75 24.40
C ARG A 495 -6.31 60.90 25.38
N ARG A 496 -6.24 60.60 26.67
CA ARG A 496 -6.35 61.59 27.73
C ARG A 496 -5.19 61.39 28.68
N TRP A 497 -4.51 62.46 28.96
CA TRP A 497 -3.43 62.51 29.95
C TRP A 497 -4.03 63.01 31.27
N GLU A 498 -4.22 62.08 32.18
CA GLU A 498 -4.79 62.32 33.51
C GLU A 498 -3.71 62.38 34.59
N PRO A 499 -3.97 63.02 35.75
CA PRO A 499 -2.98 63.08 36.82
C PRO A 499 -2.46 61.72 37.31
N GLY A 500 -3.19 60.65 37.07
CA GLY A 500 -2.83 59.28 37.43
C GLY A 500 -2.08 58.49 36.33
N GLY A 501 -2.08 58.99 35.08
CA GLY A 501 -1.47 58.30 33.97
C GLY A 501 -2.19 58.52 32.62
N LEU A 502 -1.78 57.83 31.58
CA LEU A 502 -2.38 57.85 30.26
C LEU A 502 -3.64 56.95 30.21
N VAL A 503 -4.74 57.52 29.69
CA VAL A 503 -5.93 56.74 29.35
C VAL A 503 -6.11 56.76 27.84
N VAL A 504 -6.27 55.56 27.23
CA VAL A 504 -6.55 55.38 25.79
C VAL A 504 -7.86 54.64 25.61
N ASP A 505 -8.79 55.29 24.94
CA ASP A 505 -10.06 54.66 24.58
C ASP A 505 -10.11 54.36 23.07
N ILE A 506 -10.48 53.14 22.72
CA ILE A 506 -10.72 52.69 21.37
C ILE A 506 -12.19 52.32 21.22
N THR A 507 -12.77 52.77 20.13
CA THR A 507 -14.10 52.32 19.73
C THR A 507 -14.04 51.78 18.32
N LEU A 508 -14.47 50.53 18.12
CA LEU A 508 -14.53 49.87 16.85
C LEU A 508 -15.99 49.62 16.43
N PRO A 509 -16.32 49.75 15.15
CA PRO A 509 -17.67 49.45 14.62
C PRO A 509 -17.93 47.93 14.67
N ALA A 510 -19.21 47.51 14.58
CA ALA A 510 -19.60 46.12 14.60
C ALA A 510 -18.86 45.23 13.56
N ARG A 511 -18.56 45.80 12.38
CA ARG A 511 -17.92 45.10 11.27
C ARG A 511 -16.39 44.92 11.38
N TRP A 512 -15.78 45.38 12.46
CA TRP A 512 -14.31 45.30 12.61
C TRP A 512 -13.75 43.86 12.59
N ARG A 513 -14.61 42.83 12.78
CA ARG A 513 -14.26 41.42 12.66
C ARG A 513 -14.37 40.88 11.23
N GLU A 514 -14.94 41.63 10.30
CA GLU A 514 -15.14 41.27 8.91
C GLU A 514 -14.10 41.93 8.00
N ALA A 515 -13.33 42.85 8.54
CA ALA A 515 -12.34 43.68 7.81
C ALA A 515 -10.99 42.96 7.53
#